data_146ad8658ef38a433022c259de35238f
#
_entry.id   146ad8658ef38a433022c259de35238f
#
_cell.length_a   1.000
_cell.length_b   1.000
_cell.length_c   1.000
_cell.angle_alpha   90.00
_cell.angle_beta   90.00
_cell.angle_gamma   90.00
#
_symmetry.space_group_name_H-M   'P 1'
#
loop_
_entity.id
_entity.type
_entity.pdbx_description
1 polymer ?
#
loop_
_entity_poly.entity_id
_entity_poly.type
_entity_poly.pdbx_seq_one_letter_code
_entity_poly.pdbx_strand_id
1 'polypeptide(L)'
;MALKKYKPTTPGQRFKVISAFDEITTDKPEKSLLRPKKSTGGRNSSGEMTVRYRGGGHKRLYRIIDFKRDKDGIPGVVKTIEYDPNRTARIALVFYKDGEKRYIIAPAGLKVGQEILSGKGIQPNVGNTLFLSEIPFGTIIHNIELRPGQGAKMARSAGSYAQLMSRDGKYAILRMPSGETRMILQACKATIGSVSNADHNLEKSGKAGRSRWLGRRPHNRGVVMNPVDHPMGGGEGRASGGHPRSRKGLPAKGYKTRSPKAASNKYIIERRKK
;
A
#
# COMPACT_ATOMS: atom_id res chain seq x y z
N MET A 1 6.94 -4.54 -16.77
CA MET A 1 5.47 -4.41 -16.96
C MET A 1 5.19 -3.51 -18.13
N ALA A 2 4.25 -3.84 -19.00
CA ALA A 2 3.92 -2.97 -20.11
C ALA A 2 2.87 -1.94 -19.67
N LEU A 3 3.11 -0.66 -20.01
CA LEU A 3 2.15 0.41 -19.89
C LEU A 3 1.51 0.69 -21.24
N LYS A 4 0.18 0.72 -21.28
CA LYS A 4 -0.58 1.04 -22.49
C LYS A 4 -0.86 2.54 -22.57
N LYS A 5 -0.31 3.19 -23.59
CA LYS A 5 -0.63 4.56 -23.98
C LYS A 5 -1.75 4.55 -25.01
N TYR A 6 -2.57 5.58 -25.01
CA TYR A 6 -3.67 5.73 -25.96
C TYR A 6 -3.35 6.80 -27.00
N LYS A 7 -3.91 6.66 -28.22
CA LYS A 7 -3.87 7.71 -29.24
C LYS A 7 -4.67 8.93 -28.74
N PRO A 8 -4.25 10.16 -29.07
CA PRO A 8 -4.89 11.40 -28.58
C PRO A 8 -6.18 11.75 -29.35
N THR A 9 -7.08 10.77 -29.48
CA THR A 9 -8.35 10.95 -30.23
C THR A 9 -9.37 11.77 -29.46
N THR A 10 -9.26 11.85 -28.13
CA THR A 10 -10.13 12.66 -27.27
C THR A 10 -9.30 13.33 -26.17
N PRO A 11 -9.75 14.47 -25.58
CA PRO A 11 -9.04 15.13 -24.48
C PRO A 11 -8.72 14.16 -23.30
N GLY A 12 -9.62 13.26 -22.98
CA GLY A 12 -9.43 12.29 -21.89
C GLY A 12 -8.44 11.17 -22.21
N GLN A 13 -8.20 10.87 -23.48
CA GLN A 13 -7.24 9.84 -23.91
C GLN A 13 -5.83 10.39 -24.16
N ARG A 14 -5.69 11.67 -24.47
CA ARG A 14 -4.43 12.33 -24.81
C ARG A 14 -3.28 12.00 -23.84
N PHE A 15 -3.55 12.05 -22.55
CA PHE A 15 -2.56 11.82 -21.49
C PHE A 15 -2.79 10.52 -20.71
N LYS A 16 -3.71 9.68 -21.18
CA LYS A 16 -4.07 8.45 -20.46
C LYS A 16 -2.99 7.40 -20.64
N VAL A 17 -2.49 6.90 -19.50
CA VAL A 17 -1.56 5.77 -19.41
C VAL A 17 -2.10 4.80 -18.37
N ILE A 18 -2.27 3.55 -18.72
CA ILE A 18 -2.76 2.50 -17.80
C ILE A 18 -1.85 1.28 -17.85
N SER A 19 -1.93 0.43 -16.84
CA SER A 19 -1.33 -0.90 -16.90
C SER A 19 -1.93 -1.71 -18.06
N ALA A 20 -1.11 -2.50 -18.75
CA ALA A 20 -1.57 -3.44 -19.77
C ALA A 20 -2.18 -4.72 -19.17
N PHE A 21 -1.94 -4.97 -17.88
CA PHE A 21 -2.42 -6.15 -17.13
C PHE A 21 -1.87 -7.50 -17.60
N ASP A 22 -0.72 -7.51 -18.27
CA ASP A 22 -0.10 -8.72 -18.84
C ASP A 22 0.20 -9.82 -17.82
N GLU A 23 0.40 -9.43 -16.54
CA GLU A 23 0.70 -10.37 -15.44
C GLU A 23 -0.55 -11.09 -14.90
N ILE A 24 -1.74 -10.64 -15.27
CA ILE A 24 -3.00 -11.17 -14.72
C ILE A 24 -3.39 -12.41 -15.49
N THR A 25 -3.61 -13.50 -14.75
CA THR A 25 -3.97 -14.81 -15.33
C THR A 25 -5.46 -15.07 -15.34
N THR A 26 -6.23 -14.41 -14.44
CA THR A 26 -7.69 -14.52 -14.39
C THR A 26 -8.32 -13.23 -13.87
N ASP A 27 -9.53 -12.93 -14.31
CA ASP A 27 -10.39 -11.82 -13.85
C ASP A 27 -11.43 -12.26 -12.81
N LYS A 28 -11.64 -13.58 -12.63
CA LYS A 28 -12.63 -14.16 -11.71
C LYS A 28 -11.99 -14.44 -10.35
N PRO A 29 -12.37 -13.69 -9.31
CA PRO A 29 -11.83 -13.93 -7.97
C PRO A 29 -12.50 -15.14 -7.28
N GLU A 30 -11.78 -15.78 -6.36
CA GLU A 30 -12.29 -16.87 -5.51
C GLU A 30 -13.41 -16.36 -4.59
N LYS A 31 -14.63 -16.87 -4.76
CA LYS A 31 -15.84 -16.39 -4.08
C LYS A 31 -15.77 -16.53 -2.56
N SER A 32 -15.20 -17.61 -2.05
CA SER A 32 -15.09 -17.89 -0.61
C SER A 32 -14.22 -16.84 0.13
N LEU A 33 -13.30 -16.19 -0.58
CA LEU A 33 -12.38 -15.19 -0.05
C LEU A 33 -12.84 -13.74 -0.29
N LEU A 34 -14.10 -13.54 -0.70
CA LEU A 34 -14.68 -12.22 -0.91
C LEU A 34 -15.55 -11.78 0.26
N ARG A 35 -15.49 -10.48 0.57
CA ARG A 35 -16.37 -9.83 1.54
C ARG A 35 -16.95 -8.54 0.95
N PRO A 36 -18.23 -8.21 1.26
CA PRO A 36 -18.79 -6.92 0.89
C PRO A 36 -17.98 -5.76 1.47
N LYS A 37 -17.70 -4.74 0.66
CA LYS A 37 -17.04 -3.52 1.10
C LYS A 37 -18.01 -2.35 1.00
N LYS A 38 -18.67 -2.01 2.11
CA LYS A 38 -19.52 -0.82 2.20
C LYS A 38 -18.70 0.45 2.11
N SER A 39 -19.21 1.47 1.40
CA SER A 39 -18.61 2.80 1.36
C SER A 39 -19.10 3.63 2.54
N THR A 40 -18.19 4.13 3.36
CA THR A 40 -18.51 4.98 4.51
C THR A 40 -18.59 6.47 4.16
N GLY A 41 -18.24 6.85 2.93
CA GLY A 41 -18.20 8.25 2.53
C GLY A 41 -17.21 9.11 3.35
N GLY A 42 -16.22 8.49 3.99
CA GLY A 42 -15.25 9.17 4.85
C GLY A 42 -15.76 9.46 6.27
N ARG A 43 -16.86 8.81 6.70
CA ARG A 43 -17.41 8.92 8.07
C ARG A 43 -16.81 7.85 8.97
N ASN A 44 -16.67 8.19 10.25
CA ASN A 44 -16.32 7.27 11.33
C ASN A 44 -17.56 6.51 11.86
N SER A 45 -17.39 5.73 12.93
CA SER A 45 -18.49 5.01 13.59
C SER A 45 -19.55 5.92 14.19
N SER A 46 -19.19 7.15 14.60
CA SER A 46 -20.10 8.17 15.13
C SER A 46 -20.82 8.97 14.03
N GLY A 47 -20.60 8.67 12.74
CA GLY A 47 -21.19 9.41 11.62
C GLY A 47 -20.47 10.70 11.24
N GLU A 48 -19.43 11.11 11.95
CA GLU A 48 -18.66 12.31 11.69
C GLU A 48 -17.72 12.16 10.51
N MET A 49 -17.59 13.21 9.69
CA MET A 49 -16.66 13.21 8.55
C MET A 49 -15.22 13.39 8.99
N THR A 50 -14.46 12.31 9.09
CA THR A 50 -13.04 12.33 9.41
C THR A 50 -12.13 12.48 8.18
N VAL A 51 -12.59 12.01 7.01
CA VAL A 51 -11.87 12.12 5.74
C VAL A 51 -12.78 12.75 4.69
N ARG A 52 -12.45 13.99 4.31
CA ARG A 52 -13.21 14.75 3.29
C ARG A 52 -12.97 14.19 1.88
N TYR A 53 -13.85 14.55 0.95
CA TYR A 53 -13.73 14.25 -0.48
C TYR A 53 -13.68 12.75 -0.79
N ARG A 54 -14.36 11.93 0.01
CA ARG A 54 -14.58 10.51 -0.23
C ARG A 54 -16.06 10.24 -0.46
N GLY A 55 -16.34 9.30 -1.36
CA GLY A 55 -17.71 8.86 -1.65
C GLY A 55 -17.96 8.68 -3.13
N GLY A 56 -19.07 8.02 -3.45
CA GLY A 56 -19.35 7.53 -4.78
C GLY A 56 -18.34 6.46 -5.20
N GLY A 57 -18.17 6.29 -6.49
CA GLY A 57 -17.27 5.30 -7.05
C GLY A 57 -17.91 3.94 -7.29
N HIS A 58 -17.20 3.08 -7.99
CA HIS A 58 -17.68 1.75 -8.34
C HIS A 58 -17.78 0.86 -7.10
N LYS A 59 -18.84 0.02 -7.01
CA LYS A 59 -19.02 -1.00 -5.97
C LYS A 59 -17.82 -1.97 -5.99
N ARG A 60 -17.29 -2.29 -4.82
CA ARG A 60 -16.12 -3.16 -4.68
C ARG A 60 -16.37 -4.28 -3.69
N LEU A 61 -15.79 -5.44 -3.97
CA LEU A 61 -15.64 -6.53 -3.03
C LEU A 61 -14.23 -6.51 -2.46
N TYR A 62 -14.09 -6.76 -1.17
CA TYR A 62 -12.80 -6.89 -0.51
C TYR A 62 -12.30 -8.33 -0.65
N ARG A 63 -11.02 -8.50 -1.01
CA ARG A 63 -10.34 -9.80 -1.00
C ARG A 63 -9.68 -9.97 0.35
N ILE A 64 -9.96 -11.08 1.01
CA ILE A 64 -9.30 -11.43 2.27
C ILE A 64 -7.87 -11.84 1.95
N ILE A 65 -6.91 -11.04 2.42
CA ILE A 65 -5.48 -11.29 2.19
C ILE A 65 -4.88 -11.86 3.47
N ASP A 66 -4.11 -12.91 3.30
CA ASP A 66 -3.30 -13.48 4.37
C ASP A 66 -2.06 -12.59 4.61
N PHE A 67 -2.18 -11.72 5.61
CA PHE A 67 -1.06 -10.89 6.07
C PHE A 67 -0.24 -11.56 7.18
N LYS A 68 -0.75 -12.63 7.80
CA LYS A 68 -0.07 -13.31 8.89
C LYS A 68 0.91 -14.35 8.41
N ARG A 69 0.57 -15.03 7.31
CA ARG A 69 1.37 -16.14 6.78
C ARG A 69 1.69 -17.16 7.88
N ASP A 70 0.66 -17.57 8.61
CA ASP A 70 0.73 -18.43 9.79
C ASP A 70 0.74 -19.93 9.47
N LYS A 71 0.69 -20.32 8.21
CA LYS A 71 0.85 -21.70 7.75
C LYS A 71 2.32 -22.08 7.63
N ASP A 72 2.95 -22.28 8.79
CA ASP A 72 4.37 -22.62 8.85
C ASP A 72 4.61 -24.07 8.42
N GLY A 73 5.60 -24.30 7.55
CA GLY A 73 5.99 -25.61 7.05
C GLY A 73 5.05 -26.24 6.00
N ILE A 74 3.89 -25.63 5.72
CA ILE A 74 2.93 -26.16 4.74
C ILE A 74 3.19 -25.50 3.39
N PRO A 75 3.55 -26.28 2.34
CA PRO A 75 3.76 -25.73 1.00
C PRO A 75 2.45 -25.31 0.36
N GLY A 76 2.51 -24.18 -0.33
CA GLY A 76 1.41 -23.65 -1.11
C GLY A 76 1.83 -23.38 -2.55
N VAL A 77 1.00 -23.75 -3.51
CA VAL A 77 1.25 -23.54 -4.93
C VAL A 77 0.46 -22.34 -5.43
N VAL A 78 1.12 -21.42 -6.12
CA VAL A 78 0.50 -20.27 -6.76
C VAL A 78 -0.35 -20.73 -7.93
N LYS A 79 -1.65 -20.51 -7.88
CA LYS A 79 -2.58 -20.91 -8.95
C LYS A 79 -2.90 -19.79 -9.92
N THR A 80 -3.13 -18.58 -9.41
CA THR A 80 -3.46 -17.42 -10.25
C THR A 80 -2.82 -16.14 -9.70
N ILE A 81 -2.60 -15.17 -10.59
CA ILE A 81 -2.24 -13.79 -10.27
C ILE A 81 -3.41 -12.92 -10.71
N GLU A 82 -3.92 -12.08 -9.80
CA GLU A 82 -5.18 -11.37 -9.97
C GLU A 82 -5.08 -9.87 -9.69
N TYR A 83 -6.01 -9.12 -10.28
CA TYR A 83 -6.22 -7.72 -9.98
C TYR A 83 -7.09 -7.54 -8.73
N ASP A 84 -6.66 -6.68 -7.80
CA ASP A 84 -7.50 -6.25 -6.67
C ASP A 84 -7.81 -4.75 -6.77
N PRO A 85 -9.09 -4.33 -6.87
CA PRO A 85 -9.49 -2.93 -6.93
C PRO A 85 -9.26 -2.16 -5.62
N ASN A 86 -8.89 -2.85 -4.53
CA ASN A 86 -8.72 -2.24 -3.21
C ASN A 86 -7.28 -1.86 -2.90
N ARG A 87 -6.32 -2.33 -3.71
CA ARG A 87 -4.89 -2.06 -3.55
C ARG A 87 -4.21 -1.84 -4.88
N THR A 88 -3.01 -1.31 -4.81
CA THR A 88 -2.19 -1.04 -6.01
C THR A 88 -1.38 -2.25 -6.45
N ALA A 89 -1.03 -3.14 -5.51
CA ALA A 89 -0.33 -4.39 -5.76
C ALA A 89 -1.23 -5.44 -6.41
N ARG A 90 -0.64 -6.37 -7.18
CA ARG A 90 -1.31 -7.61 -7.59
C ARG A 90 -1.45 -8.54 -6.38
N ILE A 91 -2.40 -9.46 -6.45
CA ILE A 91 -2.58 -10.53 -5.48
C ILE A 91 -2.40 -11.89 -6.17
N ALA A 92 -1.98 -12.89 -5.41
CA ALA A 92 -1.87 -14.25 -5.89
C ALA A 92 -2.77 -15.17 -5.05
N LEU A 93 -3.50 -16.05 -5.72
CA LEU A 93 -4.25 -17.12 -5.09
C LEU A 93 -3.34 -18.32 -4.91
N VAL A 94 -3.23 -18.78 -3.66
CA VAL A 94 -2.38 -19.90 -3.27
C VAL A 94 -3.25 -21.02 -2.76
N PHE A 95 -2.98 -22.23 -3.26
CA PHE A 95 -3.58 -23.46 -2.79
C PHE A 95 -2.54 -24.20 -1.95
N TYR A 96 -2.83 -24.35 -0.67
CA TYR A 96 -1.99 -25.09 0.25
C TYR A 96 -2.25 -26.61 0.15
N LYS A 97 -1.25 -27.39 0.52
CA LYS A 97 -1.32 -28.87 0.45
C LYS A 97 -2.42 -29.45 1.34
N ASP A 98 -2.83 -28.72 2.38
CA ASP A 98 -3.95 -29.05 3.27
C ASP A 98 -5.35 -28.68 2.72
N GLY A 99 -5.42 -28.23 1.47
CA GLY A 99 -6.67 -27.87 0.79
C GLY A 99 -7.14 -26.44 1.01
N GLU A 100 -6.56 -25.68 1.94
CA GLU A 100 -6.96 -24.28 2.17
C GLU A 100 -6.47 -23.36 1.06
N LYS A 101 -7.33 -22.43 0.65
CA LYS A 101 -7.00 -21.39 -0.32
C LYS A 101 -6.80 -20.08 0.40
N ARG A 102 -5.77 -19.32 0.06
CA ARG A 102 -5.54 -17.97 0.58
C ARG A 102 -5.04 -17.01 -0.49
N TYR A 103 -5.44 -15.75 -0.41
CA TYR A 103 -4.80 -14.69 -1.17
C TYR A 103 -3.57 -14.15 -0.43
N ILE A 104 -2.52 -13.90 -1.17
CA ILE A 104 -1.33 -13.17 -0.70
C ILE A 104 -1.07 -11.95 -1.57
N ILE A 105 -0.28 -10.99 -1.09
CA ILE A 105 0.28 -9.96 -1.96
C ILE A 105 1.32 -10.63 -2.87
N ALA A 106 1.16 -10.48 -4.18
CA ALA A 106 2.09 -11.05 -5.15
C ALA A 106 3.42 -10.26 -5.12
N PRO A 107 4.56 -10.91 -4.87
CA PRO A 107 5.86 -10.29 -5.11
C PRO A 107 6.13 -10.12 -6.60
N ALA A 108 7.07 -9.24 -6.93
CA ALA A 108 7.55 -9.08 -8.29
C ALA A 108 8.26 -10.37 -8.77
N GLY A 109 7.96 -10.78 -9.98
CA GLY A 109 8.56 -11.98 -10.59
C GLY A 109 7.94 -13.32 -10.14
N LEU A 110 6.87 -13.29 -9.32
CA LEU A 110 6.15 -14.51 -8.96
C LEU A 110 5.51 -15.14 -10.20
N LYS A 111 5.61 -16.47 -10.34
CA LYS A 111 5.04 -17.22 -11.46
C LYS A 111 3.94 -18.17 -10.98
N VAL A 112 2.97 -18.43 -11.85
CA VAL A 112 1.98 -19.50 -11.63
C VAL A 112 2.69 -20.85 -11.60
N GLY A 113 2.29 -21.73 -10.69
CA GLY A 113 2.93 -23.02 -10.43
C GLY A 113 4.09 -22.95 -9.43
N GLN A 114 4.59 -21.76 -9.09
CA GLN A 114 5.65 -21.62 -8.09
C GLN A 114 5.16 -22.05 -6.73
N GLU A 115 5.98 -22.81 -6.02
CA GLU A 115 5.76 -23.19 -4.64
C GLU A 115 6.26 -22.10 -3.69
N ILE A 116 5.51 -21.83 -2.64
CA ILE A 116 5.85 -20.87 -1.59
C ILE A 116 5.67 -21.48 -0.21
N LEU A 117 6.54 -21.07 0.70
CA LEU A 117 6.60 -21.57 2.07
C LEU A 117 6.62 -20.42 3.08
N SER A 118 6.24 -20.73 4.32
CA SER A 118 6.35 -19.81 5.46
C SER A 118 6.90 -20.57 6.66
N GLY A 119 7.68 -19.91 7.51
CA GLY A 119 8.17 -20.49 8.78
C GLY A 119 9.67 -20.39 8.98
N LYS A 120 10.22 -21.29 9.77
CA LYS A 120 11.65 -21.39 10.08
C LYS A 120 12.38 -22.33 9.12
N GLY A 121 13.69 -22.08 8.93
CA GLY A 121 14.58 -22.95 8.16
C GLY A 121 14.26 -23.04 6.67
N ILE A 122 13.55 -22.07 6.12
CA ILE A 122 13.12 -22.06 4.73
C ILE A 122 14.13 -21.28 3.90
N GLN A 123 14.37 -21.72 2.66
CA GLN A 123 15.23 -20.99 1.73
C GLN A 123 14.65 -19.60 1.41
N PRO A 124 15.49 -18.56 1.31
CA PRO A 124 15.06 -17.17 1.08
C PRO A 124 14.70 -16.90 -0.39
N ASN A 125 13.84 -17.74 -0.95
CA ASN A 125 13.32 -17.58 -2.31
C ASN A 125 12.20 -16.53 -2.36
N VAL A 126 12.03 -15.88 -3.51
CA VAL A 126 10.99 -14.87 -3.73
C VAL A 126 9.59 -15.44 -3.44
N GLY A 127 8.83 -14.80 -2.55
CA GLY A 127 7.50 -15.23 -2.14
C GLY A 127 7.46 -16.00 -0.81
N ASN A 128 8.59 -16.54 -0.36
CA ASN A 128 8.71 -17.20 0.94
C ASN A 128 8.68 -16.17 2.07
N THR A 129 8.11 -16.57 3.21
CA THR A 129 8.01 -15.72 4.39
C THR A 129 8.80 -16.34 5.53
N LEU A 130 9.79 -15.59 6.03
CA LEU A 130 10.70 -16.02 7.08
C LEU A 130 10.69 -15.02 8.24
N PHE A 131 11.25 -15.45 9.36
CA PHE A 131 11.58 -14.55 10.46
C PHE A 131 12.77 -13.66 10.06
N LEU A 132 12.76 -12.40 10.54
CA LEU A 132 13.86 -11.47 10.25
C LEU A 132 15.22 -11.95 10.79
N SER A 133 15.19 -12.87 11.76
CA SER A 133 16.40 -13.54 12.28
C SER A 133 17.09 -14.45 11.26
N GLU A 134 16.36 -14.97 10.28
CA GLU A 134 16.87 -15.98 9.33
C GLU A 134 17.17 -15.39 7.94
N ILE A 135 16.63 -14.22 7.64
CA ILE A 135 16.79 -13.58 6.31
C ILE A 135 18.24 -13.08 6.16
N PRO A 136 18.97 -13.39 5.08
CA PRO A 136 20.31 -12.89 4.84
C PRO A 136 20.37 -11.36 4.79
N PHE A 137 21.51 -10.77 5.19
CA PHE A 137 21.73 -9.32 5.09
C PHE A 137 21.73 -8.87 3.64
N GLY A 138 21.34 -7.62 3.39
CA GLY A 138 21.21 -7.07 2.05
C GLY A 138 19.96 -7.47 1.30
N THR A 139 19.21 -8.48 1.79
CA THR A 139 18.01 -9.00 1.11
C THR A 139 16.91 -7.96 1.04
N ILE A 140 16.25 -7.91 -0.12
CA ILE A 140 15.04 -7.11 -0.35
C ILE A 140 13.85 -7.87 0.17
N ILE A 141 13.04 -7.22 1.01
CA ILE A 141 11.88 -7.80 1.67
C ILE A 141 10.66 -6.88 1.59
N HIS A 142 9.49 -7.45 1.69
CA HIS A 142 8.22 -6.73 1.77
C HIS A 142 7.27 -7.41 2.76
N ASN A 143 6.05 -6.89 2.91
CA ASN A 143 5.04 -7.49 3.79
C ASN A 143 5.56 -7.71 5.23
N ILE A 144 6.15 -6.65 5.81
CA ILE A 144 6.89 -6.73 7.07
C ILE A 144 5.94 -6.52 8.25
N GLU A 145 6.05 -7.36 9.27
CA GLU A 145 5.38 -7.18 10.54
C GLU A 145 6.04 -6.09 11.40
N LEU A 146 5.25 -5.44 12.24
CA LEU A 146 5.73 -4.51 13.28
C LEU A 146 5.84 -5.14 14.66
N ARG A 147 5.00 -6.14 14.92
CA ARG A 147 5.00 -6.96 16.13
C ARG A 147 4.78 -8.41 15.72
N PRO A 148 5.43 -9.36 16.39
CA PRO A 148 5.28 -10.78 16.07
C PRO A 148 3.81 -11.22 16.08
N GLY A 149 3.39 -11.95 15.04
CA GLY A 149 2.03 -12.49 14.89
C GLY A 149 0.93 -11.47 14.57
N GLN A 150 1.25 -10.17 14.48
CA GLN A 150 0.25 -9.14 14.15
C GLN A 150 -0.15 -9.15 12.67
N GLY A 151 0.65 -9.78 11.83
CA GLY A 151 0.56 -9.73 10.38
C GLY A 151 1.21 -8.49 9.80
N ALA A 152 1.50 -8.56 8.52
CA ALA A 152 2.24 -7.53 7.79
C ALA A 152 1.55 -6.16 7.81
N LYS A 153 2.33 -5.11 8.06
CA LYS A 153 1.88 -3.71 8.11
C LYS A 153 2.67 -2.79 7.19
N MET A 154 3.93 -3.09 6.91
CA MET A 154 4.85 -2.24 6.17
C MET A 154 5.20 -2.83 4.80
N ALA A 155 5.60 -1.98 3.85
CA ALA A 155 5.99 -2.36 2.48
C ALA A 155 4.96 -3.27 1.79
N ARG A 156 3.71 -2.78 1.62
CA ARG A 156 2.58 -3.54 1.02
C ARG A 156 2.05 -2.95 -0.27
N SER A 157 2.41 -1.72 -0.58
CA SER A 157 1.96 -1.04 -1.80
C SER A 157 2.77 -1.49 -3.01
N ALA A 158 2.23 -1.31 -4.22
CA ALA A 158 2.90 -1.63 -5.46
C ALA A 158 4.34 -1.09 -5.52
N GLY A 159 5.29 -1.94 -5.92
CA GLY A 159 6.69 -1.61 -6.05
C GLY A 159 7.43 -1.31 -4.74
N SER A 160 6.76 -1.36 -3.58
CA SER A 160 7.43 -1.07 -2.31
C SER A 160 8.26 -2.26 -1.82
N TYR A 161 9.35 -1.94 -1.14
CA TYR A 161 10.25 -2.91 -0.51
C TYR A 161 11.00 -2.24 0.64
N ALA A 162 11.63 -3.03 1.49
CA ALA A 162 12.64 -2.59 2.45
C ALA A 162 13.86 -3.49 2.30
N GLN A 163 15.00 -3.02 2.78
CA GLN A 163 16.24 -3.80 2.77
C GLN A 163 16.67 -4.12 4.20
N LEU A 164 16.99 -5.38 4.46
CA LEU A 164 17.58 -5.79 5.73
C LEU A 164 19.05 -5.42 5.74
N MET A 165 19.43 -4.48 6.60
CA MET A 165 20.81 -3.97 6.66
C MET A 165 21.68 -4.80 7.61
N SER A 166 21.23 -4.95 8.84
CA SER A 166 21.96 -5.66 9.90
C SER A 166 21.00 -6.14 11.00
N ARG A 167 21.55 -6.82 11.99
CA ARG A 167 20.87 -7.19 13.23
C ARG A 167 21.69 -6.69 14.41
N ASP A 168 20.98 -6.21 15.44
CA ASP A 168 21.58 -5.77 16.69
C ASP A 168 20.73 -6.25 17.86
N GLY A 169 21.31 -7.07 18.72
CA GLY A 169 20.64 -7.71 19.83
C GLY A 169 19.34 -8.40 19.36
N LYS A 170 18.21 -7.99 19.88
CA LYS A 170 16.88 -8.54 19.52
C LYS A 170 16.22 -7.86 18.32
N TYR A 171 16.87 -6.87 17.69
CA TYR A 171 16.31 -6.09 16.59
C TYR A 171 17.00 -6.38 15.27
N ALA A 172 16.24 -6.30 14.20
CA ALA A 172 16.68 -6.21 12.82
C ALA A 172 16.59 -4.74 12.36
N ILE A 173 17.61 -4.25 11.70
CA ILE A 173 17.69 -2.88 11.18
C ILE A 173 17.30 -2.89 9.71
N LEU A 174 16.20 -2.19 9.40
CA LEU A 174 15.64 -2.12 8.06
C LEU A 174 15.72 -0.72 7.48
N ARG A 175 16.17 -0.64 6.24
CA ARG A 175 16.09 0.57 5.41
C ARG A 175 14.77 0.56 4.67
N MET A 176 13.91 1.52 4.97
CA MET A 176 12.56 1.64 4.43
C MET A 176 12.54 2.35 3.05
N PRO A 177 11.46 2.21 2.25
CA PRO A 177 11.33 2.89 0.96
C PRO A 177 11.45 4.42 1.04
N SER A 178 11.14 4.99 2.20
CA SER A 178 11.26 6.43 2.45
C SER A 178 12.70 6.90 2.70
N GLY A 179 13.67 5.98 2.83
CA GLY A 179 15.03 6.24 3.29
C GLY A 179 15.18 6.25 4.82
N GLU A 180 14.11 6.07 5.58
CA GLU A 180 14.16 5.93 7.04
C GLU A 180 14.81 4.60 7.42
N THR A 181 15.76 4.62 8.36
CA THR A 181 16.33 3.40 8.96
C THR A 181 15.65 3.13 10.29
N ARG A 182 15.16 1.90 10.45
CA ARG A 182 14.26 1.54 11.55
C ARG A 182 14.57 0.17 12.14
N MET A 183 14.41 0.06 13.46
CA MET A 183 14.51 -1.20 14.21
C MET A 183 13.16 -1.92 14.24
N ILE A 184 13.19 -3.23 14.02
CA ILE A 184 12.03 -4.14 14.14
C ILE A 184 12.50 -5.40 14.86
N LEU A 185 11.66 -6.00 15.72
CA LEU A 185 12.00 -7.24 16.42
C LEU A 185 12.33 -8.37 15.42
N GLN A 186 13.40 -9.10 15.65
CA GLN A 186 13.84 -10.22 14.79
C GLN A 186 12.82 -11.37 14.73
N ALA A 187 11.95 -11.51 15.74
CA ALA A 187 10.84 -12.46 15.76
C ALA A 187 9.68 -12.07 14.81
N CYS A 188 9.71 -10.90 14.18
CA CYS A 188 8.74 -10.53 13.16
C CYS A 188 9.02 -11.24 11.85
N LYS A 189 7.95 -11.55 11.11
CA LYS A 189 8.04 -12.16 9.78
C LYS A 189 8.09 -11.10 8.68
N ALA A 190 8.75 -11.44 7.58
CA ALA A 190 8.74 -10.67 6.34
C ALA A 190 8.79 -11.61 5.13
N THR A 191 8.28 -11.14 3.99
CA THR A 191 8.29 -11.90 2.72
C THR A 191 9.45 -11.43 1.85
N ILE A 192 10.15 -12.37 1.22
CA ILE A 192 11.29 -12.10 0.34
C ILE A 192 10.84 -11.51 -0.99
N GLY A 193 11.58 -10.51 -1.48
CA GLY A 193 11.36 -9.81 -2.73
C GLY A 193 10.68 -8.45 -2.56
N SER A 194 10.41 -7.75 -3.65
CA SER A 194 9.63 -6.50 -3.70
C SER A 194 8.17 -6.79 -4.09
N VAL A 195 7.28 -5.84 -3.82
CA VAL A 195 5.87 -5.96 -4.23
C VAL A 195 5.73 -5.76 -5.73
N SER A 196 4.84 -6.52 -6.37
CA SER A 196 4.51 -6.42 -7.80
C SER A 196 3.97 -5.05 -8.22
N ASN A 197 3.78 -4.85 -9.53
CA ASN A 197 3.17 -3.65 -10.13
C ASN A 197 3.99 -2.36 -9.88
N ALA A 198 5.32 -2.41 -9.96
CA ALA A 198 6.21 -1.29 -9.66
C ALA A 198 5.90 -0.03 -10.49
N ASP A 199 5.45 -0.18 -11.75
CA ASP A 199 5.13 0.92 -12.65
C ASP A 199 3.79 1.61 -12.36
N HIS A 200 3.09 1.24 -11.28
CA HIS A 200 1.79 1.84 -10.93
C HIS A 200 1.86 3.37 -10.75
N ASN A 201 2.98 3.91 -10.31
CA ASN A 201 3.19 5.35 -10.16
C ASN A 201 3.26 6.11 -11.50
N LEU A 202 3.53 5.40 -12.61
CA LEU A 202 3.59 5.95 -13.96
C LEU A 202 2.21 6.03 -14.63
N GLU A 203 1.17 5.44 -14.01
CA GLU A 203 -0.19 5.50 -14.53
C GLU A 203 -0.75 6.93 -14.47
N LYS A 204 -1.38 7.35 -15.57
CA LYS A 204 -2.06 8.65 -15.68
C LYS A 204 -3.54 8.44 -15.97
N SER A 205 -4.39 9.01 -15.15
CA SER A 205 -5.85 8.85 -15.24
C SER A 205 -6.45 9.48 -16.51
N GLY A 206 -5.87 10.55 -17.02
CA GLY A 206 -6.29 11.25 -18.23
C GLY A 206 -7.54 12.15 -18.08
N LYS A 207 -8.46 11.83 -17.16
CA LYS A 207 -9.69 12.62 -16.94
C LYS A 207 -10.14 12.62 -15.48
N ALA A 208 -10.83 13.69 -15.07
CA ALA A 208 -11.38 13.84 -13.72
C ALA A 208 -12.45 12.77 -13.39
N GLY A 209 -13.23 12.33 -14.37
CA GLY A 209 -14.23 11.28 -14.20
C GLY A 209 -13.66 9.96 -13.68
N ARG A 210 -12.41 9.60 -14.05
CA ARG A 210 -11.76 8.42 -13.51
C ARG A 210 -11.52 8.53 -11.99
N SER A 211 -11.16 9.69 -11.49
CA SER A 211 -11.05 9.96 -10.07
C SER A 211 -12.40 9.78 -9.35
N ARG A 212 -13.49 10.21 -10.00
CA ARG A 212 -14.86 9.99 -9.49
C ARG A 212 -15.20 8.50 -9.41
N TRP A 213 -14.88 7.71 -10.42
CA TRP A 213 -15.07 6.25 -10.41
C TRP A 213 -14.27 5.55 -9.30
N LEU A 214 -13.12 6.10 -8.93
CA LEU A 214 -12.31 5.60 -7.81
C LEU A 214 -12.83 6.04 -6.43
N GLY A 215 -13.92 6.83 -6.37
CA GLY A 215 -14.52 7.32 -5.13
C GLY A 215 -13.86 8.58 -4.57
N ARG A 216 -13.11 9.31 -5.39
CA ARG A 216 -12.52 10.61 -5.02
C ARG A 216 -13.41 11.73 -5.53
N ARG A 217 -13.88 12.59 -4.65
CA ARG A 217 -14.63 13.80 -5.00
C ARG A 217 -13.68 14.96 -5.30
N PRO A 218 -14.14 15.97 -6.04
CA PRO A 218 -13.36 17.19 -6.26
C PRO A 218 -12.92 17.84 -4.95
N HIS A 219 -11.74 18.43 -4.94
CA HIS A 219 -11.16 19.07 -3.77
C HIS A 219 -11.22 20.60 -3.93
N ASN A 220 -11.88 21.29 -2.99
CA ASN A 220 -11.88 22.73 -2.91
C ASN A 220 -10.65 23.24 -2.15
N ARG A 221 -10.00 24.27 -2.69
CA ARG A 221 -8.87 24.94 -2.02
C ARG A 221 -9.38 25.83 -0.90
N GLY A 222 -8.61 26.02 0.16
CA GLY A 222 -8.97 26.90 1.28
C GLY A 222 -9.22 28.36 0.86
N VAL A 223 -8.48 28.84 -0.14
CA VAL A 223 -8.59 30.21 -0.67
C VAL A 223 -9.97 30.53 -1.29
N VAL A 224 -10.73 29.51 -1.73
CA VAL A 224 -12.06 29.69 -2.33
C VAL A 224 -13.20 29.45 -1.33
N MET A 225 -12.87 29.32 -0.07
CA MET A 225 -13.81 29.16 1.03
C MET A 225 -14.07 30.48 1.73
N ASN A 226 -15.12 30.54 2.57
CA ASN A 226 -15.37 31.67 3.44
C ASN A 226 -14.41 31.67 4.64
N PRO A 227 -14.20 32.82 5.32
CA PRO A 227 -13.32 32.91 6.51
C PRO A 227 -13.69 31.93 7.62
N VAL A 228 -14.98 31.65 7.81
CA VAL A 228 -15.47 30.69 8.81
C VAL A 228 -15.04 29.24 8.51
N ASP A 229 -14.86 28.89 7.24
CA ASP A 229 -14.55 27.52 6.82
C ASP A 229 -13.05 27.23 6.77
N HIS A 230 -12.24 28.25 6.53
CA HIS A 230 -10.81 28.10 6.34
C HIS A 230 -10.03 29.38 6.65
N PRO A 231 -8.87 29.30 7.35
CA PRO A 231 -8.04 30.47 7.68
C PRO A 231 -7.53 31.28 6.48
N MET A 232 -7.55 30.68 5.29
CA MET A 232 -7.17 31.32 4.01
C MET A 232 -8.39 31.76 3.19
N GLY A 233 -9.58 31.66 3.75
CA GLY A 233 -10.82 32.06 3.09
C GLY A 233 -11.09 33.57 3.19
N GLY A 234 -12.01 34.05 2.35
CA GLY A 234 -12.43 35.45 2.32
C GLY A 234 -11.59 36.34 1.39
N GLY A 235 -11.84 37.62 1.47
CA GLY A 235 -11.26 38.65 0.60
C GLY A 235 -12.09 38.93 -0.64
N GLU A 236 -11.81 40.05 -1.29
CA GLU A 236 -12.39 40.41 -2.59
C GLU A 236 -11.55 39.82 -3.73
N GLY A 237 -12.20 39.09 -4.61
CA GLY A 237 -11.56 38.48 -5.77
C GLY A 237 -10.55 37.41 -5.34
N ARG A 238 -9.38 37.38 -5.96
CA ARG A 238 -8.34 36.36 -5.82
C ARG A 238 -7.36 36.70 -4.69
N ALA A 239 -7.81 36.69 -3.45
CA ALA A 239 -6.93 36.92 -2.31
C ALA A 239 -6.01 35.72 -2.04
N SER A 240 -4.75 35.95 -1.66
CA SER A 240 -3.77 34.88 -1.36
C SER A 240 -3.95 34.29 0.03
N GLY A 241 -4.69 34.93 0.93
CA GLY A 241 -4.96 34.47 2.29
C GLY A 241 -3.73 34.41 3.23
N GLY A 242 -2.63 35.06 2.85
CA GLY A 242 -1.39 35.11 3.62
C GLY A 242 -0.58 33.79 3.60
N HIS A 243 0.10 33.49 4.71
CA HIS A 243 0.96 32.32 4.79
C HIS A 243 0.15 31.00 4.69
N PRO A 244 0.59 30.01 3.87
CA PRO A 244 -0.17 28.78 3.67
C PRO A 244 -0.47 28.03 4.97
N ARG A 245 -1.74 27.84 5.26
CA ARG A 245 -2.22 27.15 6.47
C ARG A 245 -3.18 26.01 6.13
N SER A 246 -3.25 25.02 7.01
CA SER A 246 -4.27 23.98 6.97
C SER A 246 -5.58 24.53 7.56
N ARG A 247 -6.68 23.79 7.41
CA ARG A 247 -7.99 24.13 8.02
C ARG A 247 -7.91 24.30 9.55
N LYS A 248 -6.96 23.65 10.22
CA LYS A 248 -6.71 23.77 11.66
C LYS A 248 -5.76 24.91 12.03
N GLY A 249 -5.41 25.79 11.09
CA GLY A 249 -4.50 26.90 11.30
C GLY A 249 -3.01 26.53 11.28
N LEU A 250 -2.66 25.27 11.20
CA LEU A 250 -1.26 24.82 11.20
C LEU A 250 -0.58 25.18 9.86
N PRO A 251 0.70 25.64 9.88
CA PRO A 251 1.46 25.88 8.67
C PRO A 251 1.44 24.67 7.73
N ALA A 252 1.09 24.90 6.45
CA ALA A 252 0.96 23.82 5.47
C ALA A 252 2.28 23.43 4.81
N LYS A 253 3.30 24.30 4.89
CA LYS A 253 4.65 24.09 4.34
C LYS A 253 5.69 24.09 5.45
N GLY A 254 6.62 23.14 5.41
CA GLY A 254 7.77 23.05 6.31
C GLY A 254 7.49 22.57 7.73
N TYR A 255 6.26 22.65 8.21
CA TYR A 255 5.91 22.23 9.56
C TYR A 255 6.01 20.71 9.75
N LYS A 256 6.73 20.26 10.78
CA LYS A 256 6.86 18.85 11.14
C LYS A 256 5.66 18.42 11.97
N THR A 257 4.73 17.67 11.34
CA THR A 257 3.46 17.26 11.98
C THR A 257 3.59 16.03 12.88
N ARG A 258 4.69 15.25 12.78
CA ARG A 258 4.92 14.09 13.65
C ARG A 258 5.16 14.55 15.09
N SER A 259 4.44 13.98 16.05
CA SER A 259 4.64 14.28 17.47
C SER A 259 6.07 13.88 17.90
N PRO A 260 6.82 14.79 18.57
CA PRO A 260 8.11 14.45 19.17
C PRO A 260 8.01 13.34 20.21
N LYS A 261 6.89 13.25 20.92
CA LYS A 261 6.61 12.25 21.98
C LYS A 261 6.03 10.93 21.45
N ALA A 262 5.96 10.71 20.10
CA ALA A 262 5.43 9.47 19.56
C ALA A 262 6.24 8.26 20.03
N ALA A 263 5.59 7.28 20.64
CA ALA A 263 6.24 6.06 21.20
C ALA A 263 7.10 5.30 20.17
N SER A 264 6.76 5.41 18.88
CA SER A 264 7.52 4.78 17.80
C SER A 264 8.82 5.50 17.43
N ASN A 265 9.13 6.68 18.01
CA ASN A 265 10.37 7.40 17.73
C ASN A 265 11.61 6.62 18.19
N LYS A 266 11.50 5.85 19.28
CA LYS A 266 12.61 5.02 19.80
C LYS A 266 13.06 3.90 18.85
N TYR A 267 12.25 3.55 17.86
CA TYR A 267 12.60 2.55 16.86
C TYR A 267 13.16 3.13 15.57
N ILE A 268 13.30 4.46 15.46
CA ILE A 268 13.85 5.13 14.29
C ILE A 268 15.30 5.50 14.61
N ILE A 269 16.23 4.89 13.88
CA ILE A 269 17.68 5.20 14.00
C ILE A 269 17.97 6.46 13.20
N GLU A 270 17.63 6.45 11.92
CA GLU A 270 17.87 7.56 11.01
C GLU A 270 16.58 7.94 10.30
N ARG A 271 16.24 9.23 10.29
CA ARG A 271 15.12 9.75 9.50
C ARG A 271 15.54 9.96 8.06
N ARG A 272 14.57 9.96 7.14
CA ARG A 272 14.83 10.30 5.74
C ARG A 272 15.55 11.64 5.65
N LYS A 273 16.62 11.68 4.89
CA LYS A 273 17.24 12.95 4.47
C LYS A 273 16.26 13.69 3.55
N LYS A 274 16.21 15.01 3.69
CA LYS A 274 15.40 15.87 2.83
C LYS A 274 15.97 15.94 1.43
#